data_a1203a18a2ea3cfdb6843f2c9b3e99f4
#
_entry.id   a1203a18a2ea3cfdb6843f2c9b3e99f4
#
_cell.length_a   1.000
_cell.length_b   1.000
_cell.length_c   1.000
_cell.angle_alpha   90.00
_cell.angle_beta   90.00
_cell.angle_gamma   90.00
#
_symmetry.space_group_name_H-M   'P 1'
#
loop_
_entity.id
_entity.type
_entity.pdbx_description
1 polymer ?
#
loop_
_entity_poly.entity_id
_entity_poly.type
_entity_poly.pdbx_seq_one_letter_code
_entity_poly.pdbx_strand_id
1 'polypeptide(L)'
;AKVIEKADLIIYAGSLVNPQVLSGAKEGAEIHNSAQMNLDEIVQMMAESAQAGKLVARVHTGDPAIYGAIAEQIQYLKSEKVPYEIIPGVSSLFASAAALEAELTQPEVSQTVIITRPAGRTPKPDREAIFRLAEHRATMCIFLGVHMIAKVVAELLTFYDPETPVAVVQKASWDDQKIVRGTLEDIADRVKD
;
A
#
# COMPACT_ATOMS: atom_id res chain seq x y z
N ALA A 1 -12.00 -11.28 -4.81
CA ALA A 1 -12.51 -12.07 -5.92
C ALA A 1 -14.04 -12.01 -6.00
N LYS A 2 -14.80 -12.62 -5.07
CA LYS A 2 -16.27 -12.77 -5.13
C LYS A 2 -17.07 -11.46 -5.34
N VAL A 3 -16.59 -10.31 -4.85
CA VAL A 3 -17.28 -9.01 -5.08
C VAL A 3 -17.00 -8.52 -6.49
N ILE A 4 -15.76 -8.65 -6.97
CA ILE A 4 -15.38 -8.24 -8.34
C ILE A 4 -16.19 -9.02 -9.38
N GLU A 5 -16.41 -10.32 -9.16
CA GLU A 5 -17.21 -11.19 -10.04
C GLU A 5 -18.69 -10.76 -10.17
N LYS A 6 -19.19 -10.01 -9.19
CA LYS A 6 -20.59 -9.56 -9.15
C LYS A 6 -20.77 -8.06 -9.44
N ALA A 7 -19.69 -7.30 -9.38
CA ALA A 7 -19.74 -5.85 -9.50
C ALA A 7 -20.22 -5.40 -10.87
N ASP A 8 -21.08 -4.38 -10.89
CA ASP A 8 -21.54 -3.69 -12.10
C ASP A 8 -20.55 -2.59 -12.49
N LEU A 9 -19.93 -1.97 -11.48
CA LEU A 9 -18.90 -0.96 -11.62
C LEU A 9 -17.68 -1.33 -10.79
N ILE A 10 -16.49 -1.28 -11.39
CA ILE A 10 -15.22 -1.50 -10.73
C ILE A 10 -14.36 -0.26 -10.93
N ILE A 11 -13.93 0.36 -9.80
CA ILE A 11 -12.98 1.47 -9.83
C ILE A 11 -11.72 1.02 -9.12
N TYR A 12 -10.59 0.93 -9.82
CA TYR A 12 -9.34 0.45 -9.23
C TYR A 12 -8.26 1.52 -9.09
N ALA A 13 -7.39 1.38 -8.09
CA ALA A 13 -6.42 2.39 -7.67
C ALA A 13 -5.11 2.36 -8.49
N GLY A 14 -5.23 2.54 -9.81
CA GLY A 14 -4.08 2.76 -10.67
C GLY A 14 -3.14 1.57 -10.89
N SER A 15 -1.91 1.86 -11.25
CA SER A 15 -0.90 0.88 -11.71
C SER A 15 -0.37 -0.08 -10.63
N LEU A 16 -0.70 0.16 -9.37
CA LEU A 16 -0.30 -0.71 -8.26
C LEU A 16 -1.30 -1.86 -8.02
N VAL A 17 -2.44 -1.86 -8.70
CA VAL A 17 -3.39 -2.98 -8.68
C VAL A 17 -3.02 -3.94 -9.80
N ASN A 18 -2.75 -5.20 -9.44
CA ASN A 18 -2.45 -6.24 -10.44
C ASN A 18 -3.66 -6.45 -11.35
N PRO A 19 -3.51 -6.31 -12.69
CA PRO A 19 -4.61 -6.51 -13.64
C PRO A 19 -5.29 -7.88 -13.52
N GLN A 20 -4.59 -8.91 -13.09
CA GLN A 20 -5.17 -10.23 -12.84
C GLN A 20 -6.31 -10.21 -11.83
N VAL A 21 -6.32 -9.23 -10.90
CA VAL A 21 -7.43 -9.07 -9.94
C VAL A 21 -8.74 -8.74 -10.66
N LEU A 22 -8.67 -8.08 -11.81
CA LEU A 22 -9.81 -7.64 -12.60
C LEU A 22 -10.31 -8.71 -13.59
N SER A 23 -9.52 -9.77 -13.83
CA SER A 23 -9.86 -10.82 -14.81
C SER A 23 -11.13 -11.61 -14.47
N GLY A 24 -11.55 -11.58 -13.21
CA GLY A 24 -12.80 -12.19 -12.75
C GLY A 24 -14.03 -11.27 -12.84
N ALA A 25 -13.91 -10.08 -13.44
CA ALA A 25 -15.06 -9.19 -13.62
C ALA A 25 -16.12 -9.82 -14.55
N LYS A 26 -17.39 -9.66 -14.21
CA LYS A 26 -18.48 -10.17 -15.05
C LYS A 26 -18.54 -9.45 -16.41
N GLU A 27 -19.09 -10.10 -17.40
CA GLU A 27 -19.37 -9.49 -18.70
C GLU A 27 -20.28 -8.25 -18.54
N GLY A 28 -19.92 -7.17 -19.21
CA GLY A 28 -20.64 -5.89 -19.14
C GLY A 28 -20.34 -5.05 -17.90
N ALA A 29 -19.44 -5.46 -17.01
CA ALA A 29 -18.98 -4.61 -15.90
C ALA A 29 -18.22 -3.38 -16.43
N GLU A 30 -18.57 -2.20 -15.93
CA GLU A 30 -17.82 -0.97 -16.18
C GLU A 30 -16.53 -0.97 -15.35
N ILE A 31 -15.34 -0.73 -15.96
CA ILE A 31 -14.05 -0.77 -15.27
C ILE A 31 -13.31 0.55 -15.48
N HIS A 32 -13.02 1.26 -14.39
CA HIS A 32 -12.35 2.56 -14.41
C HIS A 32 -11.04 2.54 -13.63
N ASN A 33 -9.99 3.09 -14.25
CA ASN A 33 -8.72 3.36 -13.57
C ASN A 33 -8.76 4.75 -12.95
N SER A 34 -8.66 4.83 -11.63
CA SER A 34 -8.71 6.11 -10.92
C SER A 34 -7.39 6.87 -10.84
N ALA A 35 -6.34 6.46 -11.56
CA ALA A 35 -5.04 7.11 -11.50
C ALA A 35 -5.06 8.58 -11.94
N GLN A 36 -6.00 8.96 -12.80
CA GLN A 36 -6.16 10.33 -13.32
C GLN A 36 -7.44 11.01 -12.82
N MET A 37 -8.19 10.35 -11.93
CA MET A 37 -9.41 10.90 -11.34
C MET A 37 -9.08 11.61 -10.03
N ASN A 38 -9.77 12.70 -9.75
CA ASN A 38 -9.75 13.32 -8.44
C ASN A 38 -10.73 12.61 -7.49
N LEU A 39 -10.68 12.99 -6.20
CA LEU A 39 -11.49 12.36 -5.17
C LEU A 39 -12.98 12.53 -5.44
N ASP A 40 -13.40 13.75 -5.83
CA ASP A 40 -14.82 14.08 -6.04
C ASP A 40 -15.40 13.26 -7.19
N GLU A 41 -14.68 13.10 -8.30
CA GLU A 41 -15.09 12.26 -9.42
C GLU A 41 -15.26 10.79 -8.99
N ILE A 42 -14.34 10.27 -8.17
CA ILE A 42 -14.41 8.88 -7.70
C ILE A 42 -15.64 8.67 -6.81
N VAL A 43 -15.83 9.53 -5.81
CA VAL A 43 -16.91 9.33 -4.83
C VAL A 43 -18.28 9.60 -5.42
N GLN A 44 -18.39 10.56 -6.35
CA GLN A 44 -19.62 10.84 -7.08
C GLN A 44 -20.01 9.64 -7.95
N MET A 45 -19.07 9.11 -8.74
CA MET A 45 -19.30 7.91 -9.57
C MET A 45 -19.76 6.71 -8.75
N MET A 46 -19.12 6.48 -7.58
CA MET A 46 -19.53 5.41 -6.67
C MET A 46 -20.95 5.63 -6.14
N ALA A 47 -21.29 6.84 -5.70
CA ALA A 47 -22.57 7.15 -5.10
C ALA A 47 -23.72 7.06 -6.14
N GLU A 48 -23.56 7.68 -7.29
CA GLU A 48 -24.56 7.66 -8.38
C GLU A 48 -24.86 6.23 -8.85
N SER A 49 -23.80 5.42 -9.02
CA SER A 49 -23.97 4.03 -9.44
C SER A 49 -24.66 3.19 -8.36
N ALA A 50 -24.31 3.36 -7.11
CA ALA A 50 -24.95 2.65 -6.00
C ALA A 50 -26.42 3.07 -5.84
N GLN A 51 -26.75 4.35 -5.97
CA GLN A 51 -28.13 4.87 -5.95
C GLN A 51 -28.97 4.35 -7.13
N ALA A 52 -28.32 4.06 -8.26
CA ALA A 52 -28.94 3.39 -9.40
C ALA A 52 -29.11 1.87 -9.19
N GLY A 53 -28.82 1.34 -8.01
CA GLY A 53 -28.97 -0.08 -7.67
C GLY A 53 -27.83 -0.98 -8.15
N LYS A 54 -26.72 -0.40 -8.63
CA LYS A 54 -25.54 -1.15 -9.08
C LYS A 54 -24.66 -1.55 -7.89
N LEU A 55 -24.04 -2.73 -7.97
CA LEU A 55 -22.99 -3.13 -7.06
C LEU A 55 -21.65 -2.52 -7.50
N VAL A 56 -21.08 -1.68 -6.65
CA VAL A 56 -19.81 -0.98 -6.92
C VAL A 56 -18.67 -1.63 -6.14
N ALA A 57 -17.58 -1.95 -6.81
CA ALA A 57 -16.33 -2.41 -6.21
C ALA A 57 -15.23 -1.34 -6.32
N ARG A 58 -14.83 -0.74 -5.19
CA ARG A 58 -13.65 0.11 -5.11
C ARG A 58 -12.44 -0.74 -4.75
N VAL A 59 -11.57 -0.99 -5.72
CA VAL A 59 -10.42 -1.90 -5.58
C VAL A 59 -9.17 -1.11 -5.23
N HIS A 60 -8.56 -1.45 -4.09
CA HIS A 60 -7.31 -0.88 -3.60
C HIS A 60 -6.15 -1.89 -3.73
N THR A 61 -4.93 -1.38 -3.63
CA THR A 61 -3.73 -2.21 -3.54
C THR A 61 -3.58 -2.72 -2.10
N GLY A 62 -3.40 -4.01 -1.92
CA GLY A 62 -3.21 -4.62 -0.61
C GLY A 62 -4.42 -4.49 0.31
N ASP A 63 -4.26 -3.86 1.46
CA ASP A 63 -5.34 -3.57 2.41
C ASP A 63 -5.71 -2.09 2.36
N PRO A 64 -7.01 -1.75 2.22
CA PRO A 64 -7.44 -0.36 2.12
C PRO A 64 -7.18 0.47 3.37
N ALA A 65 -6.98 -0.15 4.54
CA ALA A 65 -6.73 0.54 5.79
C ALA A 65 -5.31 1.14 5.90
N ILE A 66 -4.36 0.68 5.04
CA ILE A 66 -2.99 1.20 5.03
C ILE A 66 -2.75 2.00 3.75
N TYR A 67 -2.65 3.32 3.87
CA TYR A 67 -2.40 4.27 2.78
C TYR A 67 -3.43 4.21 1.63
N GLY A 68 -4.62 3.66 1.88
CA GLY A 68 -5.71 3.54 0.91
C GLY A 68 -6.53 4.82 0.70
N ALA A 69 -6.33 5.87 1.50
CA ALA A 69 -7.10 7.13 1.46
C ALA A 69 -8.62 6.91 1.46
N ILE A 70 -9.10 5.93 2.25
CA ILE A 70 -10.51 5.55 2.26
C ILE A 70 -11.38 6.41 3.19
N ALA A 71 -10.78 7.14 4.14
CA ALA A 71 -11.54 7.88 5.14
C ALA A 71 -12.48 8.93 4.52
N GLU A 72 -11.97 9.70 3.56
CA GLU A 72 -12.73 10.74 2.86
C GLU A 72 -13.81 10.12 1.97
N GLN A 73 -13.50 9.01 1.29
CA GLN A 73 -14.48 8.26 0.48
C GLN A 73 -15.63 7.74 1.36
N ILE A 74 -15.31 7.16 2.52
CA ILE A 74 -16.31 6.68 3.49
C ILE A 74 -17.16 7.83 4.02
N GLN A 75 -16.56 8.97 4.33
CA GLN A 75 -17.29 10.13 4.81
C GLN A 75 -18.31 10.62 3.78
N TYR A 76 -17.93 10.68 2.51
CA TYR A 76 -18.81 11.06 1.44
C TYR A 76 -19.97 10.05 1.27
N LEU A 77 -19.67 8.75 1.19
CA LEU A 77 -20.71 7.71 1.07
C LEU A 77 -21.71 7.75 2.24
N LYS A 78 -21.24 8.05 3.45
CA LYS A 78 -22.11 8.25 4.62
C LYS A 78 -23.03 9.46 4.45
N SER A 79 -22.53 10.60 3.95
CA SER A 79 -23.35 11.79 3.73
C SER A 79 -24.42 11.54 2.68
N GLU A 80 -24.12 10.77 1.65
CA GLU A 80 -25.05 10.36 0.61
C GLU A 80 -25.95 9.16 1.01
N LYS A 81 -25.80 8.65 2.24
CA LYS A 81 -26.53 7.48 2.75
C LYS A 81 -26.36 6.22 1.89
N VAL A 82 -25.23 6.09 1.23
CA VAL A 82 -24.86 4.90 0.45
C VAL A 82 -24.33 3.82 1.39
N PRO A 83 -24.93 2.63 1.43
CA PRO A 83 -24.40 1.52 2.21
C PRO A 83 -23.08 1.04 1.62
N TYR A 84 -22.11 0.70 2.48
CA TYR A 84 -20.81 0.20 2.06
C TYR A 84 -20.29 -0.86 3.03
N GLU A 85 -19.39 -1.68 2.55
CA GLU A 85 -18.64 -2.67 3.32
C GLU A 85 -17.16 -2.51 3.03
N ILE A 86 -16.30 -2.63 4.07
CA ILE A 86 -14.86 -2.67 3.91
C ILE A 86 -14.41 -4.12 3.98
N ILE A 87 -13.83 -4.59 2.88
CA ILE A 87 -13.30 -5.94 2.79
C ILE A 87 -11.79 -5.88 3.03
N PRO A 88 -11.27 -6.51 4.08
CA PRO A 88 -9.84 -6.54 4.35
C PRO A 88 -9.09 -7.29 3.25
N GLY A 89 -7.87 -6.83 2.98
CA GLY A 89 -6.98 -7.43 2.01
C GLY A 89 -5.65 -7.85 2.63
N VAL A 90 -4.79 -8.47 1.83
CA VAL A 90 -3.41 -8.76 2.24
C VAL A 90 -2.55 -7.56 1.87
N SER A 91 -2.10 -6.81 2.86
CA SER A 91 -1.17 -5.70 2.65
C SER A 91 0.12 -6.20 2.00
N SER A 92 0.73 -5.37 1.13
CA SER A 92 2.06 -5.63 0.57
C SER A 92 3.13 -5.83 1.65
N LEU A 93 2.92 -5.35 2.86
CA LEU A 93 3.74 -5.65 4.04
C LEU A 93 3.84 -7.16 4.28
N PHE A 94 2.70 -7.83 4.41
CA PHE A 94 2.66 -9.28 4.67
C PHE A 94 3.00 -10.09 3.42
N ALA A 95 2.61 -9.61 2.24
CA ALA A 95 3.02 -10.23 0.99
C ALA A 95 4.54 -10.20 0.81
N SER A 96 5.20 -9.09 1.19
CA SER A 96 6.66 -8.98 1.18
C SER A 96 7.31 -9.87 2.22
N ALA A 97 6.79 -9.93 3.44
CA ALA A 97 7.28 -10.84 4.48
C ALA A 97 7.22 -12.30 4.03
N ALA A 98 6.11 -12.71 3.41
CA ALA A 98 5.97 -14.05 2.84
C ALA A 98 6.98 -14.31 1.71
N ALA A 99 7.18 -13.36 0.79
CA ALA A 99 8.15 -13.48 -0.29
C ALA A 99 9.62 -13.52 0.22
N LEU A 100 9.86 -12.94 1.38
CA LEU A 100 11.16 -12.95 2.05
C LEU A 100 11.36 -14.18 2.94
N GLU A 101 10.30 -14.97 3.17
CA GLU A 101 10.29 -16.07 4.16
C GLU A 101 10.72 -15.56 5.55
N ALA A 102 10.23 -14.37 5.93
CA ALA A 102 10.65 -13.68 7.13
C ALA A 102 9.48 -13.40 8.07
N GLU A 103 9.71 -13.58 9.36
CA GLU A 103 8.87 -13.07 10.43
C GLU A 103 9.30 -11.65 10.79
N LEU A 104 8.34 -10.75 10.91
CA LEU A 104 8.61 -9.33 11.21
C LEU A 104 8.86 -9.08 12.71
N THR A 105 8.44 -10.01 13.56
CA THR A 105 8.55 -9.95 15.03
C THR A 105 9.44 -11.09 15.51
N GLN A 106 10.75 -10.90 15.45
CA GLN A 106 11.70 -11.93 15.84
C GLN A 106 12.09 -11.83 17.32
N PRO A 107 12.02 -12.92 18.11
CA PRO A 107 12.52 -12.94 19.48
C PRO A 107 13.97 -12.46 19.55
N GLU A 108 14.31 -11.73 20.60
CA GLU A 108 15.64 -11.17 20.87
C GLU A 108 16.18 -10.16 19.85
N VAL A 109 15.47 -9.96 18.70
CA VAL A 109 15.83 -8.97 17.70
C VAL A 109 14.88 -7.77 17.78
N SER A 110 13.61 -7.96 17.46
CA SER A 110 12.58 -6.93 17.56
C SER A 110 11.18 -7.54 17.66
N GLN A 111 10.43 -7.13 18.65
CA GLN A 111 9.01 -7.52 18.84
C GLN A 111 8.04 -6.41 18.38
N THR A 112 8.58 -5.31 17.85
CA THR A 112 7.81 -4.15 17.42
C THR A 112 7.98 -3.95 15.93
N VAL A 113 6.89 -3.66 15.23
CA VAL A 113 6.88 -3.33 13.80
C VAL A 113 6.37 -1.91 13.62
N ILE A 114 7.17 -1.05 13.01
CA ILE A 114 6.80 0.31 12.66
C ILE A 114 6.48 0.35 11.17
N ILE A 115 5.23 0.68 10.84
CA ILE A 115 4.77 0.88 9.47
C ILE A 115 4.79 2.38 9.19
N THR A 116 5.57 2.80 8.20
CA THR A 116 5.73 4.21 7.86
C THR A 116 5.99 4.43 6.37
N ARG A 117 6.10 5.69 5.98
CA ARG A 117 6.55 6.13 4.66
C ARG A 117 7.44 7.37 4.80
N PRO A 118 8.33 7.69 3.87
CA PRO A 118 8.99 8.99 3.87
C PRO A 118 7.98 10.11 3.63
N ALA A 119 8.31 11.32 4.05
CA ALA A 119 7.58 12.51 3.65
C ALA A 119 7.71 12.71 2.13
N GLY A 120 6.60 12.97 1.47
CA GLY A 120 6.51 13.22 0.04
C GLY A 120 5.55 14.37 -0.25
N ARG A 121 4.74 14.24 -1.30
CA ARG A 121 3.70 15.25 -1.63
C ARG A 121 2.73 15.48 -0.47
N THR A 122 2.39 14.44 0.27
CA THR A 122 1.60 14.56 1.50
C THR A 122 2.57 14.74 2.67
N PRO A 123 2.46 15.83 3.44
CA PRO A 123 3.32 16.06 4.58
C PRO A 123 3.12 14.99 5.67
N LYS A 124 4.10 14.89 6.54
CA LYS A 124 4.05 14.07 7.76
C LYS A 124 4.32 14.97 8.96
N PRO A 125 3.77 14.67 10.14
CA PRO A 125 4.17 15.30 11.38
C PRO A 125 5.68 15.08 11.63
N ASP A 126 6.39 16.11 12.10
CA ASP A 126 7.83 16.03 12.35
C ASP A 126 8.22 14.89 13.31
N ARG A 127 7.36 14.61 14.29
CA ARG A 127 7.55 13.47 15.21
C ARG A 127 7.54 12.10 14.55
N GLU A 128 7.03 11.99 13.33
CA GLU A 128 6.96 10.76 12.54
C GLU A 128 8.04 10.70 11.45
N ALA A 129 9.02 11.60 11.46
CA ALA A 129 10.16 11.54 10.56
C ALA A 129 10.90 10.21 10.73
N ILE A 130 11.44 9.67 9.64
CA ILE A 130 12.08 8.33 9.67
C ILE A 130 13.20 8.29 10.71
N PHE A 131 14.03 9.31 10.78
CA PHE A 131 15.13 9.35 11.76
C PHE A 131 14.64 9.30 13.22
N ARG A 132 13.47 9.88 13.54
CA ARG A 132 12.90 9.80 14.90
C ARG A 132 12.32 8.41 15.20
N LEU A 133 11.68 7.80 14.21
CA LEU A 133 11.16 6.43 14.34
C LEU A 133 12.31 5.41 14.43
N ALA A 134 13.44 5.69 13.78
CA ALA A 134 14.64 4.86 13.82
C ALA A 134 15.25 4.72 15.22
N GLU A 135 15.03 5.70 16.11
CA GLU A 135 15.48 5.64 17.51
C GLU A 135 14.99 4.39 18.25
N HIS A 136 13.81 3.88 17.86
CA HIS A 136 13.25 2.67 18.48
C HIS A 136 13.95 1.38 18.09
N ARG A 137 14.79 1.38 17.05
CA ARG A 137 15.49 0.18 16.52
C ARG A 137 14.57 -1.02 16.27
N ALA A 138 13.31 -0.74 15.97
CA ALA A 138 12.29 -1.73 15.69
C ALA A 138 12.39 -2.25 14.24
N THR A 139 11.67 -3.33 13.90
CA THR A 139 11.48 -3.71 12.52
C THR A 139 10.72 -2.59 11.79
N MET A 140 11.33 -1.99 10.77
CA MET A 140 10.71 -0.89 10.02
C MET A 140 10.23 -1.36 8.63
N CYS A 141 8.96 -1.12 8.36
CA CYS A 141 8.33 -1.39 7.07
C CYS A 141 8.00 -0.07 6.39
N ILE A 142 8.83 0.31 5.40
CA ILE A 142 8.80 1.63 4.79
C ILE A 142 8.17 1.55 3.41
N PHE A 143 6.96 2.12 3.28
CA PHE A 143 6.21 2.18 2.03
C PHE A 143 6.64 3.36 1.16
N LEU A 144 6.57 3.18 -0.16
CA LEU A 144 6.77 4.25 -1.15
C LEU A 144 8.12 4.99 -1.01
N GLY A 145 9.13 4.33 -0.45
CA GLY A 145 10.43 4.93 -0.14
C GLY A 145 11.53 4.70 -1.19
N VAL A 146 11.32 3.80 -2.15
CA VAL A 146 12.39 3.34 -3.06
C VAL A 146 13.03 4.47 -3.88
N HIS A 147 12.24 5.42 -4.37
CA HIS A 147 12.73 6.57 -5.12
C HIS A 147 13.53 7.58 -4.27
N MET A 148 13.50 7.42 -2.95
CA MET A 148 14.24 8.23 -1.97
C MET A 148 15.17 7.36 -1.12
N ILE A 149 15.52 6.15 -1.59
CA ILE A 149 16.19 5.12 -0.77
C ILE A 149 17.48 5.63 -0.13
N ALA A 150 18.29 6.39 -0.84
CA ALA A 150 19.52 6.96 -0.30
C ALA A 150 19.26 7.90 0.90
N LYS A 151 18.20 8.73 0.82
CA LYS A 151 17.80 9.59 1.93
C LYS A 151 17.25 8.77 3.09
N VAL A 152 16.42 7.78 2.82
CA VAL A 152 15.86 6.87 3.83
C VAL A 152 16.97 6.15 4.57
N VAL A 153 17.95 5.61 3.86
CA VAL A 153 19.12 4.93 4.45
C VAL A 153 19.91 5.89 5.33
N ALA A 154 20.19 7.11 4.86
CA ALA A 154 20.91 8.11 5.67
C ALA A 154 20.19 8.46 6.98
N GLU A 155 18.84 8.55 6.96
CA GLU A 155 18.04 8.77 8.17
C GLU A 155 18.07 7.54 9.12
N LEU A 156 18.04 6.33 8.58
CA LEU A 156 18.09 5.09 9.37
C LEU A 156 19.46 4.88 10.03
N LEU A 157 20.55 5.16 9.32
CA LEU A 157 21.94 5.03 9.83
C LEU A 157 22.23 5.93 11.04
N THR A 158 21.32 6.85 11.38
CA THR A 158 21.44 7.62 12.63
C THR A 158 21.35 6.74 13.87
N PHE A 159 20.63 5.62 13.80
CA PHE A 159 20.37 4.74 14.95
C PHE A 159 20.60 3.26 14.66
N TYR A 160 20.46 2.81 13.42
CA TYR A 160 20.73 1.42 13.02
C TYR A 160 22.17 1.26 12.59
N ASP A 161 22.71 0.08 12.83
CA ASP A 161 24.05 -0.29 12.40
C ASP A 161 24.11 -0.46 10.87
N PRO A 162 25.23 -0.13 10.20
CA PRO A 162 25.35 -0.27 8.74
C PRO A 162 25.09 -1.69 8.24
N GLU A 163 25.41 -2.71 9.03
CA GLU A 163 25.20 -4.12 8.70
C GLU A 163 23.74 -4.59 8.93
N THR A 164 22.85 -3.70 9.41
CA THR A 164 21.44 -4.05 9.59
C THR A 164 20.85 -4.61 8.28
N PRO A 165 20.26 -5.82 8.30
CA PRO A 165 19.69 -6.44 7.11
C PRO A 165 18.54 -5.62 6.55
N VAL A 166 18.50 -5.44 5.23
CA VAL A 166 17.46 -4.73 4.49
C VAL A 166 17.01 -5.55 3.30
N ALA A 167 15.72 -5.53 3.03
CA ALA A 167 15.18 -6.05 1.78
C ALA A 167 14.24 -5.04 1.14
N VAL A 168 14.33 -4.91 -0.17
CA VAL A 168 13.40 -4.14 -0.99
C VAL A 168 12.61 -5.12 -1.86
N VAL A 169 11.30 -5.08 -1.73
CA VAL A 169 10.39 -5.93 -2.51
C VAL A 169 9.52 -5.06 -3.39
N GLN A 170 9.60 -5.28 -4.68
CA GLN A 170 8.75 -4.62 -5.67
C GLN A 170 7.74 -5.62 -6.19
N LYS A 171 6.47 -5.18 -6.31
CA LYS A 171 5.38 -5.99 -6.87
C LYS A 171 5.24 -7.35 -6.19
N ALA A 172 5.27 -7.38 -4.85
CA ALA A 172 5.05 -8.60 -4.09
C ALA A 172 3.78 -9.32 -4.58
N SER A 173 3.87 -10.62 -4.81
CA SER A 173 2.81 -11.49 -5.37
C SER A 173 2.49 -11.32 -6.87
N TRP A 174 3.22 -10.51 -7.61
CA TRP A 174 3.09 -10.42 -9.06
C TRP A 174 4.07 -11.38 -9.75
N ASP A 175 3.80 -11.76 -11.01
CA ASP A 175 4.67 -12.65 -11.79
C ASP A 175 6.07 -12.02 -12.03
N ASP A 176 6.14 -10.69 -12.09
CA ASP A 176 7.38 -9.92 -12.24
C ASP A 176 7.89 -9.33 -10.91
N GLN A 177 7.59 -9.99 -9.79
CA GLN A 177 8.11 -9.64 -8.48
C GLN A 177 9.65 -9.56 -8.48
N LYS A 178 10.18 -8.50 -7.87
CA LYS A 178 11.63 -8.34 -7.66
C LYS A 178 11.95 -8.23 -6.18
N ILE A 179 13.04 -8.87 -5.76
CA ILE A 179 13.55 -8.82 -4.39
C ILE A 179 15.03 -8.47 -4.44
N VAL A 180 15.41 -7.39 -3.77
CA VAL A 180 16.79 -7.01 -3.54
C VAL A 180 17.09 -7.12 -2.04
N ARG A 181 18.11 -7.88 -1.68
CA ARG A 181 18.58 -8.05 -0.30
C ARG A 181 19.95 -7.42 -0.13
N GLY A 182 20.22 -6.85 1.02
CA GLY A 182 21.49 -6.25 1.39
C GLY A 182 21.49 -5.80 2.84
N THR A 183 22.32 -4.82 3.12
CA THR A 183 22.43 -4.14 4.41
C THR A 183 22.12 -2.65 4.23
N LEU A 184 21.98 -1.90 5.30
CA LEU A 184 21.82 -0.44 5.21
C LEU A 184 22.99 0.22 4.47
N GLU A 185 24.19 -0.36 4.56
CA GLU A 185 25.39 0.18 3.90
C GLU A 185 25.30 0.12 2.37
N ASP A 186 24.71 -0.96 1.81
CA ASP A 186 24.81 -1.24 0.38
C ASP A 186 23.47 -1.24 -0.38
N ILE A 187 22.33 -1.30 0.32
CA ILE A 187 21.02 -1.48 -0.32
C ILE A 187 20.68 -0.37 -1.31
N ALA A 188 21.11 0.88 -1.05
CA ALA A 188 20.82 2.00 -1.93
C ALA A 188 21.49 1.86 -3.30
N ASP A 189 22.65 1.25 -3.36
CA ASP A 189 23.37 0.98 -4.63
C ASP A 189 22.80 -0.25 -5.32
N ARG A 190 22.50 -1.31 -4.58
CA ARG A 190 21.91 -2.55 -5.13
C ARG A 190 20.55 -2.35 -5.81
N VAL A 191 19.78 -1.36 -5.38
CA VAL A 191 18.43 -1.08 -5.95
C VAL A 191 18.50 -0.27 -7.25
N LYS A 192 19.65 0.35 -7.58
CA LYS A 192 19.84 1.10 -8.82
C LYS A 192 20.01 0.20 -10.06
N ASP A 193 20.41 -1.04 -9.84
CA ASP A 193 20.62 -2.07 -10.87
C ASP A 193 19.33 -2.88 -11.09
#